data_580e09e4306827280a192d609bb435ec
#
_entry.id   580e09e4306827280a192d609bb435ec
#
_cell.length_a   1.000
_cell.length_b   1.000
_cell.length_c   1.000
_cell.angle_alpha   90.00
_cell.angle_beta   90.00
_cell.angle_gamma   90.00
#
_symmetry.space_group_name_H-M   'P 1'
#
loop_
_entity.id
_entity.type
_entity.pdbx_description
1 polymer ?
#
loop_
_entity_poly.entity_id
_entity_poly.type
_entity_poly.pdbx_seq_one_letter_code
_entity_poly.pdbx_strand_id
1 'polypeptide(L)'
;LKGLARIDLLQRVEPIGGKGGRKALWHIKDNLFRFWYRFIGPRRAMIERGMGDMAVPAIEQGLPLFMGPVFETMCRDWLWRECAAGSLDFPMTDVGCWWGNDPKERSQAEIDIVAVDGSTTTLVGECKWRGEPTDVDQLRKLDARAWLAGAGAQTPRWLFSKSAYTDACKAFALNLPSARLVAFEEMVR
;
A
#
# COMPACT_ATOMS: atom_id res chain seq x y z
N LEU A 1 1.07 19.81 -14.66
CA LEU A 1 1.30 19.02 -13.45
C LEU A 1 2.13 19.77 -12.41
N LYS A 2 3.28 20.39 -12.77
CA LYS A 2 4.14 21.13 -11.81
C LYS A 2 3.41 22.26 -11.06
N GLY A 3 2.48 22.99 -11.71
CA GLY A 3 1.66 24.02 -11.06
C GLY A 3 0.74 23.45 -9.97
N LEU A 4 0.10 22.29 -10.25
CA LEU A 4 -0.78 21.63 -9.29
C LEU A 4 0.01 21.01 -8.12
N ALA A 5 1.27 20.60 -8.36
CA ALA A 5 2.15 20.15 -7.29
C ALA A 5 2.57 21.29 -6.35
N ARG A 6 2.72 22.53 -6.87
CA ARG A 6 3.07 23.71 -6.05
C ARG A 6 1.97 24.10 -5.05
N ILE A 7 0.72 23.80 -5.36
CA ILE A 7 -0.42 24.05 -4.47
C ILE A 7 -0.86 22.77 -3.75
N ASP A 8 0.03 21.77 -3.70
CA ASP A 8 -0.10 20.54 -2.93
C ASP A 8 -1.31 19.63 -3.32
N LEU A 9 -1.87 19.82 -4.52
CA LEU A 9 -2.94 18.97 -5.05
C LEU A 9 -2.42 17.68 -5.67
N LEU A 10 -1.21 17.68 -6.22
CA LEU A 10 -0.56 16.52 -6.80
C LEU A 10 0.76 16.24 -6.08
N GLN A 11 1.02 14.97 -5.86
CA GLN A 11 2.33 14.47 -5.44
C GLN A 11 2.95 13.61 -6.54
N ARG A 12 4.27 13.71 -6.65
CA ARG A 12 5.07 12.86 -7.50
C ARG A 12 5.61 11.72 -6.66
N VAL A 13 5.27 10.49 -7.01
CA VAL A 13 5.71 9.29 -6.32
C VAL A 13 6.72 8.56 -7.20
N GLU A 14 7.83 8.17 -6.61
CA GLU A 14 8.89 7.36 -7.23
C GLU A 14 9.04 6.03 -6.48
N PRO A 15 9.43 4.96 -7.17
CA PRO A 15 9.72 3.70 -6.48
C PRO A 15 10.96 3.86 -5.60
N ILE A 16 10.95 3.26 -4.42
CA ILE A 16 12.12 3.17 -3.54
C ILE A 16 13.30 2.53 -4.32
N GLY A 17 14.50 3.08 -4.14
CA GLY A 17 15.71 2.63 -4.84
C GLY A 17 15.73 2.97 -6.34
N GLY A 18 14.73 3.68 -6.86
CA GLY A 18 14.66 4.13 -8.24
C GLY A 18 15.67 5.26 -8.51
N LYS A 19 16.50 5.10 -9.54
CA LYS A 19 17.33 6.21 -10.05
C LYS A 19 16.42 7.16 -10.84
N GLY A 20 15.82 8.11 -10.17
CA GLY A 20 14.97 9.22 -10.59
C GLY A 20 14.47 9.32 -12.03
N GLY A 21 13.25 9.71 -12.22
CA GLY A 21 12.74 10.37 -13.42
C GLY A 21 11.77 9.59 -14.31
N ARG A 22 12.11 8.46 -14.89
CA ARG A 22 11.27 7.81 -15.92
C ARG A 22 10.11 6.97 -15.38
N LYS A 23 10.16 6.57 -14.12
CA LYS A 23 9.14 5.71 -13.48
C LYS A 23 8.24 6.46 -12.49
N ALA A 24 8.40 7.79 -12.36
CA ALA A 24 7.59 8.57 -11.45
C ALA A 24 6.13 8.66 -11.91
N LEU A 25 5.22 8.48 -10.98
CA LEU A 25 3.78 8.64 -11.17
C LEU A 25 3.29 9.91 -10.47
N TRP A 26 2.22 10.50 -11.00
CA TRP A 26 1.55 11.65 -10.40
C TRP A 26 0.22 11.21 -9.79
N HIS A 27 0.04 11.47 -8.52
CA HIS A 27 -1.19 11.14 -7.80
C HIS A 27 -1.83 12.41 -7.23
N ILE A 28 -3.15 12.44 -7.19
CA ILE A 28 -3.87 13.42 -6.37
C ILE A 28 -3.56 13.08 -4.92
N LYS A 29 -3.01 14.04 -4.17
CA LYS A 29 -2.55 13.84 -2.80
C LYS A 29 -3.72 13.69 -1.82
N ASP A 30 -4.72 14.54 -1.95
CA ASP A 30 -5.86 14.60 -1.05
C ASP A 30 -6.91 13.52 -1.40
N ASN A 31 -7.28 12.70 -0.41
CA ASN A 31 -8.24 11.62 -0.59
C ASN A 31 -9.67 12.13 -0.80
N LEU A 32 -10.03 13.34 -0.29
CA LEU A 32 -11.33 13.94 -0.55
C LEU A 32 -11.47 14.31 -2.03
N PHE A 33 -10.44 14.90 -2.64
CA PHE A 33 -10.45 15.17 -4.08
C PHE A 33 -10.49 13.89 -4.90
N ARG A 34 -9.73 12.84 -4.51
CA ARG A 34 -9.77 11.53 -5.16
C ARG A 34 -11.17 10.93 -5.11
N PHE A 35 -11.81 10.98 -3.94
CA PHE A 35 -13.19 10.52 -3.73
C PHE A 35 -14.17 11.33 -4.56
N TRP A 36 -14.06 12.66 -4.53
CA TRP A 36 -14.90 13.57 -5.31
C TRP A 36 -14.86 13.24 -6.80
N TYR A 37 -13.68 13.21 -7.41
CA TYR A 37 -13.54 12.96 -8.84
C TYR A 37 -14.00 11.56 -9.24
N ARG A 38 -13.82 10.58 -8.38
CA ARG A 38 -14.22 9.21 -8.67
C ARG A 38 -15.72 8.98 -8.53
N PHE A 39 -16.34 9.51 -7.50
CA PHE A 39 -17.70 9.14 -7.12
C PHE A 39 -18.71 10.27 -7.25
N ILE A 40 -18.37 11.46 -6.83
CA ILE A 40 -19.32 12.59 -6.74
C ILE A 40 -19.39 13.35 -8.06
N GLY A 41 -18.26 13.75 -8.63
CA GLY A 41 -18.20 14.55 -9.85
C GLY A 41 -19.04 13.99 -11.00
N PRO A 42 -18.92 12.68 -11.35
CA PRO A 42 -19.70 12.08 -12.41
C PRO A 42 -21.24 12.06 -12.16
N ARG A 43 -21.64 12.23 -10.88
CA ARG A 43 -23.05 12.17 -10.42
C ARG A 43 -23.57 13.51 -9.91
N ARG A 44 -22.77 14.57 -10.06
CA ARG A 44 -23.06 15.89 -9.51
C ARG A 44 -24.47 16.38 -9.87
N ALA A 45 -24.86 16.29 -11.15
CA ALA A 45 -26.16 16.76 -11.61
C ALA A 45 -27.36 16.04 -10.94
N MET A 46 -27.21 14.77 -10.60
CA MET A 46 -28.22 14.01 -9.85
C MET A 46 -28.29 14.48 -8.39
N ILE A 47 -27.10 14.62 -7.77
CA ILE A 47 -26.99 15.01 -6.35
C ILE A 47 -27.58 16.39 -6.13
N GLU A 48 -27.26 17.36 -7.02
CA GLU A 48 -27.80 18.74 -6.96
C GLU A 48 -29.33 18.80 -7.14
N ARG A 49 -29.94 17.75 -7.70
CA ARG A 49 -31.41 17.61 -7.82
C ARG A 49 -32.05 16.81 -6.68
N GLY A 50 -31.31 16.54 -5.60
CA GLY A 50 -31.81 15.79 -4.45
C GLY A 50 -31.87 14.27 -4.62
N MET A 51 -31.25 13.72 -5.68
CA MET A 51 -31.19 12.27 -5.96
C MET A 51 -29.89 11.64 -5.46
N GLY A 52 -29.31 12.14 -4.36
CA GLY A 52 -28.03 11.67 -3.81
C GLY A 52 -28.01 10.18 -3.48
N ASP A 53 -29.12 9.64 -2.98
CA ASP A 53 -29.23 8.22 -2.62
C ASP A 53 -28.96 7.27 -3.79
N MET A 54 -29.25 7.71 -5.02
CA MET A 54 -28.96 6.93 -6.23
C MET A 54 -27.44 6.79 -6.50
N ALA A 55 -26.61 7.60 -5.86
CA ALA A 55 -25.15 7.50 -5.98
C ALA A 55 -24.55 6.45 -5.03
N VAL A 56 -25.23 6.13 -3.93
CA VAL A 56 -24.72 5.26 -2.86
C VAL A 56 -24.30 3.87 -3.35
N PRO A 57 -25.10 3.13 -4.15
CA PRO A 57 -24.70 1.80 -4.61
C PRO A 57 -23.39 1.80 -5.41
N ALA A 58 -23.15 2.83 -6.22
CA ALA A 58 -21.93 2.93 -7.00
C ALA A 58 -20.71 3.29 -6.14
N ILE A 59 -20.93 4.03 -5.05
CA ILE A 59 -19.89 4.33 -4.05
C ILE A 59 -19.52 3.03 -3.33
N GLU A 60 -20.50 2.31 -2.78
CA GLU A 60 -20.30 1.05 -2.06
C GLU A 60 -19.56 0.02 -2.89
N GLN A 61 -19.95 -0.16 -4.15
CA GLN A 61 -19.26 -1.06 -5.07
C GLN A 61 -17.81 -0.66 -5.36
N GLY A 62 -17.55 0.64 -5.48
CA GLY A 62 -16.22 1.16 -5.84
C GLY A 62 -15.29 1.42 -4.67
N LEU A 63 -15.83 1.49 -3.45
CA LEU A 63 -15.09 1.88 -2.24
C LEU A 63 -13.95 0.91 -1.89
N PRO A 64 -14.10 -0.41 -1.97
CA PRO A 64 -12.98 -1.33 -1.67
C PRO A 64 -11.75 -1.06 -2.54
N LEU A 65 -11.93 -0.85 -3.84
CA LEU A 65 -10.83 -0.53 -4.76
C LEU A 65 -10.26 0.88 -4.52
N PHE A 66 -11.08 1.84 -4.10
CA PHE A 66 -10.63 3.18 -3.73
C PHE A 66 -9.76 3.13 -2.47
N MET A 67 -10.13 2.30 -1.50
CA MET A 67 -9.45 2.20 -0.21
C MET A 67 -8.09 1.48 -0.29
N GLY A 68 -7.80 0.67 -1.30
CA GLY A 68 -6.52 -0.01 -1.42
C GLY A 68 -5.32 0.94 -1.26
N PRO A 69 -5.12 1.91 -2.15
CA PRO A 69 -4.02 2.87 -2.05
C PRO A 69 -4.09 3.79 -0.80
N VAL A 70 -5.29 4.01 -0.23
CA VAL A 70 -5.44 4.73 1.04
C VAL A 70 -4.85 3.88 2.17
N PHE A 71 -5.17 2.60 2.20
CA PHE A 71 -4.66 1.67 3.21
C PHE A 71 -3.15 1.50 3.15
N GLU A 72 -2.57 1.43 1.95
CA GLU A 72 -1.10 1.42 1.78
C GLU A 72 -0.45 2.67 2.41
N THR A 73 -1.06 3.85 2.24
CA THR A 73 -0.58 5.08 2.87
C THR A 73 -0.69 4.99 4.39
N MET A 74 -1.82 4.49 4.92
CA MET A 74 -1.99 4.28 6.36
C MET A 74 -0.95 3.31 6.92
N CYS A 75 -0.59 2.24 6.20
CA CYS A 75 0.45 1.31 6.61
C CYS A 75 1.83 1.98 6.67
N ARG A 76 2.18 2.83 5.69
CA ARG A 76 3.43 3.59 5.70
C ARG A 76 3.47 4.61 6.84
N ASP A 77 2.38 5.32 7.08
CA ASP A 77 2.28 6.27 8.18
C ASP A 77 2.36 5.58 9.55
N TRP A 78 1.79 4.38 9.65
CA TRP A 78 1.92 3.55 10.86
C TRP A 78 3.36 3.11 11.09
N LEU A 79 4.08 2.66 10.07
CA LEU A 79 5.51 2.31 10.16
C LEU A 79 6.36 3.50 10.63
N TRP A 80 6.06 4.72 10.17
CA TRP A 80 6.73 5.92 10.67
C TRP A 80 6.46 6.18 12.15
N ARG A 81 5.24 5.93 12.63
CA ARG A 81 4.90 6.05 14.06
C ARG A 81 5.65 5.01 14.90
N GLU A 82 5.68 3.76 14.44
CA GLU A 82 6.41 2.68 15.09
C GLU A 82 7.92 2.96 15.12
N CYS A 83 8.47 3.49 14.05
CA CYS A 83 9.87 3.92 13.99
C CYS A 83 10.17 5.02 15.01
N ALA A 84 9.32 6.04 15.07
CA ALA A 84 9.47 7.14 16.04
C ALA A 84 9.32 6.67 17.50
N ALA A 85 8.51 5.64 17.75
CA ALA A 85 8.34 5.01 19.05
C ALA A 85 9.48 4.04 19.44
N GLY A 86 10.39 3.72 18.49
CA GLY A 86 11.45 2.73 18.70
C GLY A 86 10.93 1.29 18.79
N SER A 87 9.75 1.01 18.23
CA SER A 87 9.07 -0.29 18.30
C SER A 87 9.46 -1.24 17.16
N LEU A 88 10.22 -0.76 16.17
CA LEU A 88 10.73 -1.59 15.06
C LEU A 88 12.04 -2.28 15.48
N ASP A 89 12.17 -3.55 15.10
CA ASP A 89 13.38 -4.37 15.31
C ASP A 89 14.39 -4.25 14.14
N PHE A 90 14.16 -3.32 13.22
CA PHE A 90 15.05 -2.98 12.11
C PHE A 90 15.15 -1.47 11.93
N PRO A 91 16.29 -0.97 11.38
CA PRO A 91 16.45 0.45 11.08
C PRO A 91 15.63 0.86 9.87
N MET A 92 15.09 2.09 9.89
CA MET A 92 14.33 2.67 8.77
C MET A 92 14.63 4.15 8.63
N THR A 93 15.15 4.55 7.46
CA THR A 93 15.39 5.96 7.09
C THR A 93 14.38 6.46 6.06
N ASP A 94 13.73 5.55 5.30
CA ASP A 94 12.64 5.87 4.37
C ASP A 94 11.71 4.67 4.16
N VAL A 95 10.47 4.94 3.76
CA VAL A 95 9.48 3.92 3.39
C VAL A 95 8.63 4.39 2.22
N GLY A 96 8.45 3.52 1.24
CA GLY A 96 7.63 3.77 0.05
C GLY A 96 7.11 2.49 -0.55
N CYS A 97 6.89 2.50 -1.86
CA CYS A 97 6.54 1.33 -2.65
C CYS A 97 7.61 1.08 -3.71
N TRP A 98 7.61 -0.11 -4.27
CA TRP A 98 8.47 -0.47 -5.39
C TRP A 98 7.62 -0.97 -6.56
N TRP A 99 7.95 -0.56 -7.78
CA TRP A 99 7.38 -1.13 -9.00
C TRP A 99 8.42 -1.20 -10.10
N GLY A 100 8.33 -2.24 -10.92
CA GLY A 100 9.26 -2.47 -12.00
C GLY A 100 8.94 -3.73 -12.80
N ASN A 101 9.87 -4.10 -13.67
CA ASN A 101 9.79 -5.35 -14.41
C ASN A 101 10.28 -6.52 -13.54
N ASP A 102 9.50 -7.59 -13.52
CA ASP A 102 9.98 -8.90 -13.07
C ASP A 102 10.56 -9.65 -14.29
N PRO A 103 11.88 -9.82 -14.36
CA PRO A 103 12.52 -10.49 -15.51
C PRO A 103 12.23 -11.99 -15.57
N LYS A 104 11.84 -12.63 -14.45
CA LYS A 104 11.49 -14.05 -14.40
C LYS A 104 10.11 -14.28 -14.98
N GLU A 105 9.13 -13.48 -14.53
CA GLU A 105 7.74 -13.58 -14.98
C GLU A 105 7.46 -12.78 -16.26
N ARG A 106 8.45 -11.98 -16.76
CA ARG A 106 8.30 -11.06 -17.89
C ARG A 106 7.08 -10.15 -17.79
N SER A 107 6.76 -9.72 -16.58
CA SER A 107 5.58 -8.92 -16.25
C SER A 107 5.93 -7.73 -15.36
N GLN A 108 5.00 -6.78 -15.22
CA GLN A 108 5.12 -5.72 -14.20
C GLN A 108 4.86 -6.33 -12.82
N ALA A 109 5.68 -5.92 -11.86
CA ALA A 109 5.53 -6.30 -10.46
C ALA A 109 5.53 -5.06 -9.58
N GLU A 110 4.84 -5.14 -8.47
CA GLU A 110 4.73 -4.10 -7.46
C GLU A 110 4.88 -4.72 -6.07
N ILE A 111 5.43 -3.95 -5.14
CA ILE A 111 5.51 -4.25 -3.72
C ILE A 111 5.02 -3.00 -2.99
N ASP A 112 3.94 -3.13 -2.22
CA ASP A 112 3.19 -2.01 -1.65
C ASP A 112 3.99 -1.24 -0.59
N ILE A 113 4.81 -1.96 0.19
CA ILE A 113 5.65 -1.42 1.26
C ILE A 113 7.09 -1.89 1.06
N VAL A 114 8.01 -0.94 0.98
CA VAL A 114 9.45 -1.19 1.03
C VAL A 114 10.05 -0.17 1.97
N ALA A 115 10.58 -0.62 3.10
CA ALA A 115 11.39 0.23 3.99
C ALA A 115 12.87 0.04 3.70
N VAL A 116 13.62 1.12 3.85
CA VAL A 116 15.07 1.11 3.61
C VAL A 116 15.80 1.83 4.75
N ASP A 117 17.06 1.41 4.97
CA ASP A 117 18.06 2.19 5.69
C ASP A 117 19.19 2.54 4.72
N GLY A 118 19.21 3.80 4.30
CA GLY A 118 20.05 4.24 3.20
C GLY A 118 19.73 3.51 1.90
N SER A 119 20.62 2.62 1.44
CA SER A 119 20.42 1.81 0.24
C SER A 119 20.00 0.36 0.51
N THR A 120 19.90 -0.03 1.77
CA THR A 120 19.59 -1.40 2.19
C THR A 120 18.10 -1.56 2.44
N THR A 121 17.47 -2.54 1.82
CA THR A 121 16.05 -2.88 2.08
C THR A 121 15.94 -3.61 3.41
N THR A 122 15.19 -3.00 4.34
CA THR A 122 15.04 -3.49 5.73
C THR A 122 13.68 -4.10 6.00
N LEU A 123 12.68 -3.87 5.15
CA LEU A 123 11.35 -4.49 5.19
C LEU A 123 10.76 -4.54 3.79
N VAL A 124 10.02 -5.61 3.48
CA VAL A 124 9.05 -5.64 2.39
C VAL A 124 7.68 -6.03 2.91
N GLY A 125 6.62 -5.44 2.35
CA GLY A 125 5.25 -5.68 2.80
C GLY A 125 4.23 -5.61 1.68
N GLU A 126 3.10 -6.26 1.91
CA GLU A 126 1.93 -6.29 1.04
C GLU A 126 0.70 -5.83 1.81
N CYS A 127 -0.18 -5.06 1.20
CA CYS A 127 -1.37 -4.48 1.82
C CYS A 127 -2.65 -5.04 1.20
N LYS A 128 -3.61 -5.49 2.03
CA LYS A 128 -4.89 -6.03 1.55
C LYS A 128 -6.07 -5.37 2.26
N TRP A 129 -6.82 -4.56 1.48
CA TRP A 129 -8.06 -3.94 1.93
C TRP A 129 -9.26 -4.66 1.32
N ARG A 130 -9.71 -5.74 1.96
CA ARG A 130 -10.88 -6.52 1.53
C ARG A 130 -11.63 -7.09 2.73
N GLY A 131 -12.88 -7.56 2.50
CA GLY A 131 -13.74 -8.10 3.56
C GLY A 131 -13.37 -9.54 3.94
N GLU A 132 -12.91 -10.35 2.98
CA GLU A 132 -12.55 -11.74 3.19
C GLU A 132 -11.20 -11.86 3.90
N PRO A 133 -10.98 -12.96 4.67
CA PRO A 133 -9.69 -13.24 5.28
C PRO A 133 -8.56 -13.30 4.25
N THR A 134 -7.41 -12.73 4.61
CA THR A 134 -6.23 -12.71 3.74
C THR A 134 -5.54 -14.08 3.76
N ASP A 135 -5.37 -14.65 2.57
CA ASP A 135 -4.84 -15.99 2.40
C ASP A 135 -3.33 -16.01 2.20
N VAL A 136 -2.74 -17.20 2.39
CA VAL A 136 -1.31 -17.53 2.29
C VAL A 136 -0.69 -17.11 0.96
N ASP A 137 -1.45 -17.13 -0.12
CA ASP A 137 -0.96 -16.78 -1.46
C ASP A 137 -0.42 -15.36 -1.56
N GLN A 138 -0.92 -14.43 -0.73
CA GLN A 138 -0.39 -13.07 -0.70
C GLN A 138 1.02 -13.04 -0.11
N LEU A 139 1.24 -13.77 0.97
CA LEU A 139 2.55 -13.85 1.62
C LEU A 139 3.57 -14.62 0.75
N ARG A 140 3.13 -15.68 0.08
CA ARG A 140 3.96 -16.41 -0.90
C ARG A 140 4.37 -15.54 -2.07
N LYS A 141 3.44 -14.74 -2.62
CA LYS A 141 3.73 -13.81 -3.71
C LYS A 141 4.71 -12.72 -3.28
N LEU A 142 4.53 -12.16 -2.08
CA LEU A 142 5.45 -11.18 -1.52
C LEU A 142 6.85 -11.78 -1.38
N ASP A 143 6.98 -12.95 -0.75
CA ASP A 143 8.28 -13.61 -0.56
C ASP A 143 8.97 -13.92 -1.90
N ALA A 144 8.24 -14.45 -2.88
CA ALA A 144 8.76 -14.73 -4.22
C ALA A 144 9.27 -13.48 -4.97
N ARG A 145 8.74 -12.28 -4.67
CA ARG A 145 9.07 -11.00 -5.33
C ARG A 145 9.99 -10.10 -4.51
N ALA A 146 10.22 -10.40 -3.25
CA ALA A 146 10.98 -9.57 -2.32
C ALA A 146 12.36 -9.14 -2.86
N TRP A 147 13.04 -10.05 -3.56
CA TRP A 147 14.35 -9.80 -4.18
C TRP A 147 14.33 -8.68 -5.23
N LEU A 148 13.19 -8.39 -5.87
CA LEU A 148 13.05 -7.30 -6.86
C LEU A 148 13.31 -5.93 -6.23
N ALA A 149 12.95 -5.77 -4.96
CA ALA A 149 13.22 -4.57 -4.16
C ALA A 149 14.54 -4.65 -3.38
N GLY A 150 15.42 -5.61 -3.69
CA GLY A 150 16.70 -5.77 -3.01
C GLY A 150 16.63 -6.44 -1.65
N ALA A 151 15.51 -7.06 -1.28
CA ALA A 151 15.39 -7.79 -0.02
C ALA A 151 16.25 -9.06 -0.03
N GLY A 152 16.98 -9.27 1.05
CA GLY A 152 17.75 -10.51 1.33
C GLY A 152 16.91 -11.59 2.00
N ALA A 153 17.52 -12.75 2.28
CA ALA A 153 16.85 -13.87 2.92
C ALA A 153 16.31 -13.56 4.33
N GLN A 154 16.99 -12.68 5.06
CA GLN A 154 16.62 -12.29 6.43
C GLN A 154 15.77 -11.01 6.50
N THR A 155 15.52 -10.34 5.37
CA THR A 155 14.68 -9.13 5.37
C THR A 155 13.26 -9.50 5.80
N PRO A 156 12.62 -8.82 6.76
CA PRO A 156 11.25 -9.09 7.19
C PRO A 156 10.22 -9.03 6.07
N ARG A 157 9.22 -9.92 6.11
CA ARG A 157 8.06 -9.94 5.22
C ARG A 157 6.81 -9.67 6.04
N TRP A 158 6.20 -8.51 5.87
CA TRP A 158 5.01 -8.14 6.61
C TRP A 158 3.79 -8.11 5.70
N LEU A 159 2.70 -8.65 6.20
CA LEU A 159 1.42 -8.63 5.50
C LEU A 159 0.43 -7.82 6.32
N PHE A 160 -0.07 -6.74 5.72
CA PHE A 160 -1.05 -5.84 6.33
C PHE A 160 -2.44 -6.18 5.79
N SER A 161 -3.42 -6.34 6.68
CA SER A 161 -4.78 -6.69 6.26
C SER A 161 -5.83 -5.94 7.08
N LYS A 162 -6.87 -5.49 6.36
CA LYS A 162 -8.10 -5.01 6.99
C LYS A 162 -8.83 -6.14 7.74
N SER A 163 -8.80 -7.34 7.18
CA SER A 163 -9.52 -8.49 7.71
C SER A 163 -8.57 -9.49 8.37
N ALA A 164 -9.13 -10.50 9.03
CA ALA A 164 -8.35 -11.59 9.61
C ALA A 164 -7.51 -12.34 8.57
N TYR A 165 -6.64 -13.20 9.03
CA TYR A 165 -5.81 -14.08 8.22
C TYR A 165 -6.32 -15.51 8.31
N THR A 166 -6.22 -16.27 7.20
CA THR A 166 -6.51 -17.70 7.21
C THR A 166 -5.48 -18.45 8.08
N ASP A 167 -5.87 -19.62 8.62
CA ASP A 167 -4.93 -20.43 9.42
C ASP A 167 -3.74 -20.90 8.59
N ALA A 168 -3.95 -21.17 7.29
CA ALA A 168 -2.86 -21.45 6.36
C ALA A 168 -1.86 -20.27 6.24
N CYS A 169 -2.35 -19.04 6.22
CA CYS A 169 -1.50 -17.84 6.19
C CYS A 169 -0.70 -17.70 7.50
N LYS A 170 -1.35 -17.88 8.65
CA LYS A 170 -0.68 -17.84 9.96
C LYS A 170 0.40 -18.93 10.08
N ALA A 171 0.08 -20.16 9.70
CA ALA A 171 1.02 -21.28 9.72
C ALA A 171 2.23 -21.04 8.80
N PHE A 172 2.02 -20.49 7.61
CA PHE A 172 3.11 -20.16 6.69
C PHE A 172 4.00 -19.05 7.22
N ALA A 173 3.42 -18.01 7.84
CA ALA A 173 4.18 -16.91 8.43
C ALA A 173 5.16 -17.38 9.52
N LEU A 174 4.81 -18.40 10.31
CA LEU A 174 5.69 -18.98 11.32
C LEU A 174 6.95 -19.64 10.73
N ASN A 175 6.94 -20.01 9.46
CA ASN A 175 8.07 -20.63 8.76
C ASN A 175 8.93 -19.64 7.99
N LEU A 176 8.56 -18.36 7.94
CA LEU A 176 9.35 -17.31 7.29
C LEU A 176 10.12 -16.50 8.35
N PRO A 177 11.41 -16.22 8.10
CA PRO A 177 12.18 -15.34 8.97
C PRO A 177 11.49 -13.98 9.13
N SER A 178 11.28 -13.56 10.39
CA SER A 178 10.75 -12.23 10.73
C SER A 178 9.45 -11.85 9.99
N ALA A 179 8.62 -12.84 9.60
CA ALA A 179 7.32 -12.54 9.02
C ALA A 179 6.34 -12.05 10.10
N ARG A 180 5.58 -11.00 9.78
CA ARG A 180 4.55 -10.46 10.66
C ARG A 180 3.25 -10.26 9.89
N LEU A 181 2.16 -10.61 10.54
CA LEU A 181 0.78 -10.37 10.09
C LEU A 181 0.21 -9.23 10.93
N VAL A 182 0.04 -8.07 10.30
CA VAL A 182 -0.41 -6.83 10.96
C VAL A 182 -1.89 -6.62 10.64
N ALA A 183 -2.75 -6.69 11.64
CA ALA A 183 -4.18 -6.41 11.48
C ALA A 183 -4.43 -4.90 11.54
N PHE A 184 -5.47 -4.43 10.81
CA PHE A 184 -5.87 -3.02 10.82
C PHE A 184 -6.17 -2.49 12.23
N GLU A 185 -6.80 -3.32 13.08
CA GLU A 185 -7.12 -2.98 14.46
C GLU A 185 -5.87 -2.69 15.32
N GLU A 186 -4.73 -3.28 14.99
CA GLU A 186 -3.46 -3.00 15.65
C GLU A 186 -2.93 -1.61 15.30
N MET A 187 -3.20 -1.13 14.08
CA MET A 187 -2.69 0.13 13.57
C MET A 187 -3.46 1.36 14.08
N VAL A 188 -4.68 1.18 14.59
CA VAL A 188 -5.60 2.28 15.00
C VAL A 188 -5.75 2.38 16.53
N ARG A 189 -4.97 1.63 17.25
CA ARG A 189 -4.83 1.73 18.73
C ARG A 189 -3.76 2.74 19.07
#